data_4bbe00ea20b6e30ba6da218d92f8555a
#
_entry.id   4bbe00ea20b6e30ba6da218d92f8555a
#
_cell.length_a   1.000
_cell.length_b   1.000
_cell.length_c   1.000
_cell.angle_alpha   90.00
_cell.angle_beta   90.00
_cell.angle_gamma   90.00
#
_symmetry.space_group_name_H-M   'P 1'
#
loop_
_entity.id
_entity.type
_entity.pdbx_description
1 polymer ?
#
loop_
_entity_poly.entity_id
_entity_poly.type
_entity_poly.pdbx_seq_one_letter_code
_entity_poly.pdbx_strand_id
1 'polypeptide(L)'
;MPEDLLIAYLEEMEEKIVEEYRQRVIASEQDPFKDKIHLNGQAMYKMVIGYFRGTTTLEDIKELAFQMAGERNLAKVNIGDFVYNVCLGRKLIFELLLKSQFPPDVLLQAIDKAGDCFDVFLIHAVSHYTDLKNNDLKEKQMFIERSHKDKLTILGQMASSFVHEFRNPLTSIMGFSRLLKEDYPDLPYLDIILNELNQLNFRVSQFLLASRKGTVDQASETIHIEELIEEILGFLYPAIVNVNAEISCEIDPECVVTGNREELRQVIINIIANALDALQKVPVNKQIVIQAMQADGDSVIRIANNGDPIPPDLLPVIFEPFFTTKKGGTGIGLYVCKEIIERYNGTITCQSTEEQTSFTIRF
;
A
#
# COMPACT_ATOMS: atom_id res chain seq x y z
N MET A 1 31.51 36.40 39.15
CA MET A 1 32.37 35.92 38.05
C MET A 1 31.70 36.31 36.73
N PRO A 2 32.39 36.34 35.58
CA PRO A 2 31.74 36.77 34.32
C PRO A 2 30.52 35.92 33.92
N GLU A 3 30.52 34.62 34.24
CA GLU A 3 29.40 33.72 33.96
C GLU A 3 28.12 34.05 34.75
N ASP A 4 28.26 34.42 36.04
CA ASP A 4 27.10 34.79 36.88
C ASP A 4 26.44 36.07 36.38
N LEU A 5 27.23 37.02 35.87
CA LEU A 5 26.74 38.26 35.28
C LEU A 5 26.02 37.99 33.92
N LEU A 6 26.53 37.06 33.14
CA LEU A 6 25.90 36.66 31.88
C LEU A 6 24.54 35.99 32.15
N ILE A 7 24.46 35.08 33.13
CA ILE A 7 23.22 34.43 33.52
C ILE A 7 22.20 35.45 33.99
N ALA A 8 22.60 36.40 34.88
CA ALA A 8 21.71 37.44 35.34
C ALA A 8 21.19 38.34 34.19
N TYR A 9 22.04 38.65 33.20
CA TYR A 9 21.66 39.38 32.01
C TYR A 9 20.63 38.60 31.16
N LEU A 10 20.85 37.30 30.95
CA LEU A 10 19.88 36.47 30.22
C LEU A 10 18.54 36.41 30.95
N GLU A 11 18.53 36.32 32.28
CA GLU A 11 17.29 36.33 33.07
C GLU A 11 16.54 37.65 32.97
N GLU A 12 17.23 38.77 33.01
CA GLU A 12 16.62 40.10 32.82
C GLU A 12 15.97 40.25 31.43
N MET A 13 16.52 39.57 30.41
CA MET A 13 16.05 39.66 29.04
C MET A 13 14.99 38.62 28.67
N GLU A 14 14.59 37.71 29.59
CA GLU A 14 13.63 36.62 29.32
C GLU A 14 12.33 37.15 28.69
N GLU A 15 11.66 38.10 29.34
CA GLU A 15 10.36 38.61 28.86
C GLU A 15 10.44 39.21 27.45
N LYS A 16 11.51 39.95 27.18
CA LYS A 16 11.74 40.59 25.89
C LYS A 16 11.96 39.57 24.78
N ILE A 17 12.76 38.55 25.00
CA ILE A 17 13.05 37.51 24.01
C ILE A 17 11.81 36.62 23.74
N VAL A 18 11.11 36.27 24.79
CA VAL A 18 9.88 35.45 24.67
C VAL A 18 8.80 36.22 23.89
N GLU A 19 8.66 37.54 24.08
CA GLU A 19 7.73 38.35 23.32
C GLU A 19 8.17 38.50 21.85
N GLU A 20 9.46 38.71 21.58
CA GLU A 20 9.99 38.74 20.20
C GLU A 20 9.84 37.40 19.50
N TYR A 21 10.02 36.28 20.22
CA TYR A 21 9.75 34.94 19.70
C TYR A 21 8.27 34.77 19.34
N ARG A 22 7.36 35.18 20.23
CA ARG A 22 5.91 35.09 20.01
C ARG A 22 5.43 35.79 18.76
N GLN A 23 6.03 36.94 18.43
CA GLN A 23 5.67 37.74 17.24
C GLN A 23 6.14 37.11 15.93
N ARG A 24 7.15 36.22 15.96
CA ARG A 24 7.83 35.70 14.76
C ARG A 24 7.64 34.20 14.56
N VAL A 25 7.10 33.49 15.56
CA VAL A 25 6.87 32.05 15.51
C VAL A 25 5.81 31.68 14.49
N ILE A 26 6.00 30.60 13.77
CA ILE A 26 4.98 30.05 12.86
C ILE A 26 4.03 29.17 13.68
N ALA A 27 2.74 29.51 13.62
CA ALA A 27 1.66 28.75 14.23
C ALA A 27 0.52 28.57 13.24
N SER A 28 0.09 27.32 13.01
CA SER A 28 -1.12 27.05 12.24
C SER A 28 -2.37 27.44 13.03
N GLU A 29 -3.35 28.02 12.37
CA GLU A 29 -4.64 28.32 13.00
C GLU A 29 -5.40 27.07 13.49
N GLN A 30 -5.11 25.93 12.89
CA GLN A 30 -5.70 24.63 13.23
C GLN A 30 -4.94 23.87 14.32
N ASP A 31 -3.82 24.43 14.84
CA ASP A 31 -3.02 23.78 15.88
C ASP A 31 -3.75 23.85 17.24
N PRO A 32 -4.19 22.71 17.82
CA PRO A 32 -4.88 22.67 19.11
C PRO A 32 -3.98 23.13 20.27
N PHE A 33 -2.66 23.22 20.08
CA PHE A 33 -1.68 23.69 21.04
C PHE A 33 -1.12 25.08 20.69
N LYS A 34 -1.81 25.84 19.84
CA LYS A 34 -1.37 27.18 19.42
C LYS A 34 -1.05 28.10 20.61
N ASP A 35 -1.88 28.07 21.63
CA ASP A 35 -1.71 28.88 22.84
C ASP A 35 -0.51 28.42 23.70
N LYS A 36 0.01 27.21 23.50
CA LYS A 36 1.19 26.69 24.20
C LYS A 36 2.51 26.98 23.47
N ILE A 37 2.50 27.44 22.22
CA ILE A 37 3.71 27.65 21.44
C ILE A 37 4.65 28.67 22.11
N HIS A 38 4.08 29.73 22.71
CA HIS A 38 4.85 30.71 23.45
C HIS A 38 5.43 30.13 24.77
N LEU A 39 4.70 29.21 25.42
CA LEU A 39 5.19 28.50 26.61
C LEU A 39 6.37 27.57 26.24
N ASN A 40 6.32 26.97 25.07
CA ASN A 40 7.43 26.16 24.56
C ASN A 40 8.66 27.02 24.28
N GLY A 41 8.49 28.23 23.72
CA GLY A 41 9.58 29.20 23.57
C GLY A 41 10.17 29.61 24.90
N GLN A 42 9.37 29.88 25.93
CA GLN A 42 9.81 30.18 27.29
C GLN A 42 10.53 28.99 27.92
N ALA A 43 10.01 27.77 27.76
CA ALA A 43 10.63 26.54 28.26
C ALA A 43 12.02 26.32 27.65
N MET A 44 12.15 26.52 26.32
CA MET A 44 13.44 26.46 25.64
C MET A 44 14.42 27.53 26.15
N TYR A 45 13.96 28.76 26.38
CA TYR A 45 14.81 29.81 26.94
C TYR A 45 15.31 29.45 28.35
N LYS A 46 14.39 28.97 29.22
CA LYS A 46 14.73 28.51 30.57
C LYS A 46 15.68 27.30 30.57
N MET A 47 15.51 26.40 29.61
CA MET A 47 16.42 25.28 29.40
C MET A 47 17.87 25.76 29.20
N VAL A 48 18.07 26.76 28.33
CA VAL A 48 19.38 27.34 28.06
C VAL A 48 19.96 27.98 29.33
N ILE A 49 19.19 28.79 30.06
CA ILE A 49 19.64 29.41 31.33
C ILE A 49 20.00 28.34 32.37
N GLY A 50 19.18 27.32 32.53
CA GLY A 50 19.42 26.19 33.42
C GLY A 50 20.70 25.42 33.08
N TYR A 51 20.95 25.24 31.78
CA TYR A 51 22.19 24.61 31.30
C TYR A 51 23.44 25.45 31.63
N PHE A 52 23.38 26.78 31.48
CA PHE A 52 24.42 27.68 31.88
C PHE A 52 24.71 27.63 33.40
N ARG A 53 23.65 27.50 34.21
CA ARG A 53 23.76 27.33 35.66
C ARG A 53 24.24 25.97 36.13
N GLY A 54 24.22 24.97 35.24
CA GLY A 54 24.46 23.57 35.59
C GLY A 54 23.31 22.91 36.38
N THR A 55 22.09 23.51 36.33
CA THR A 55 20.86 22.94 36.94
C THR A 55 20.05 22.12 35.95
N THR A 56 20.29 22.26 34.65
CA THR A 56 19.70 21.46 33.58
C THR A 56 20.76 20.57 32.94
N THR A 57 20.51 19.30 32.85
CA THR A 57 21.38 18.29 32.24
C THR A 57 21.01 18.04 30.77
N LEU A 58 21.87 17.34 30.04
CA LEU A 58 21.55 16.91 28.68
C LEU A 58 20.35 15.94 28.64
N GLU A 59 20.11 15.17 29.71
CA GLU A 59 18.93 14.28 29.79
C GLU A 59 17.64 15.09 29.98
N ASP A 60 17.67 16.18 30.78
CA ASP A 60 16.51 17.08 30.93
C ASP A 60 16.17 17.76 29.58
N ILE A 61 17.19 18.10 28.79
CA ILE A 61 17.01 18.65 27.43
C ILE A 61 16.32 17.65 26.52
N LYS A 62 16.73 16.39 26.57
CA LYS A 62 16.16 15.30 25.80
C LYS A 62 14.70 15.02 26.20
N GLU A 63 14.39 15.01 27.50
CA GLU A 63 13.02 14.85 27.99
C GLU A 63 12.10 15.97 27.47
N LEU A 64 12.58 17.22 27.53
CA LEU A 64 11.84 18.36 26.98
C LEU A 64 11.65 18.23 25.47
N ALA A 65 12.65 17.76 24.74
CA ALA A 65 12.57 17.51 23.30
C ALA A 65 11.53 16.46 22.97
N PHE A 66 11.46 15.36 23.72
CA PHE A 66 10.47 14.30 23.54
C PHE A 66 9.05 14.80 23.83
N GLN A 67 8.85 15.54 24.92
CA GLN A 67 7.56 16.13 25.26
C GLN A 67 7.06 17.04 24.13
N MET A 68 7.90 17.98 23.66
CA MET A 68 7.51 18.92 22.61
C MET A 68 7.26 18.21 21.26
N ALA A 69 8.08 17.22 20.90
CA ALA A 69 7.86 16.43 19.69
C ALA A 69 6.54 15.66 19.73
N GLY A 70 6.18 15.08 20.88
CA GLY A 70 4.90 14.42 21.10
C GLY A 70 3.71 15.37 20.91
N GLU A 71 3.75 16.55 21.49
CA GLU A 71 2.72 17.59 21.30
C GLU A 71 2.58 18.00 19.84
N ARG A 72 3.70 18.16 19.11
CA ARG A 72 3.68 18.54 17.69
C ARG A 72 3.17 17.39 16.79
N ASN A 73 3.46 16.14 17.12
CA ASN A 73 2.90 15.00 16.42
C ASN A 73 1.38 14.90 16.62
N LEU A 74 0.88 15.09 17.83
CA LEU A 74 -0.54 15.14 18.14
C LEU A 74 -1.26 16.28 17.39
N ALA A 75 -0.62 17.44 17.29
CA ALA A 75 -1.13 18.58 16.53
C ALA A 75 -1.06 18.40 15.02
N LYS A 76 -0.43 17.33 14.51
CA LYS A 76 -0.18 17.07 13.09
C LYS A 76 0.54 18.23 12.38
N VAL A 77 1.37 18.96 13.09
CA VAL A 77 2.15 20.09 12.57
C VAL A 77 3.23 19.57 11.61
N ASN A 78 3.57 20.36 10.61
CA ASN A 78 4.71 20.06 9.74
C ASN A 78 6.00 20.12 10.56
N ILE A 79 6.85 19.10 10.41
CA ILE A 79 8.16 19.06 11.12
C ILE A 79 9.04 20.26 10.75
N GLY A 80 8.94 20.78 9.52
CA GLY A 80 9.67 21.98 9.08
C GLY A 80 9.32 23.22 9.89
N ASP A 81 8.03 23.44 10.20
CA ASP A 81 7.56 24.55 11.01
C ASP A 81 8.08 24.44 12.45
N PHE A 82 8.08 23.22 12.99
CA PHE A 82 8.64 22.96 14.31
C PHE A 82 10.15 23.26 14.36
N VAL A 83 10.92 22.74 13.40
CA VAL A 83 12.37 23.01 13.31
C VAL A 83 12.65 24.51 13.13
N TYR A 84 11.86 25.20 12.28
CA TYR A 84 11.98 26.64 12.11
C TYR A 84 11.81 27.39 13.44
N ASN A 85 10.78 27.05 14.21
CA ASN A 85 10.49 27.70 15.49
C ASN A 85 11.62 27.49 16.50
N VAL A 86 12.21 26.29 16.54
CA VAL A 86 13.39 26.03 17.41
C VAL A 86 14.61 26.82 16.95
N CYS A 87 14.88 26.85 15.64
CA CYS A 87 15.97 27.64 15.06
C CYS A 87 15.76 29.15 15.28
N LEU A 88 14.53 29.64 15.26
CA LEU A 88 14.19 31.02 15.60
C LEU A 88 14.56 31.34 17.03
N GLY A 89 14.21 30.46 17.99
CA GLY A 89 14.58 30.60 19.38
C GLY A 89 16.11 30.70 19.56
N ARG A 90 16.85 29.76 18.94
CA ARG A 90 18.34 29.79 18.92
C ARG A 90 18.89 31.11 18.37
N LYS A 91 18.35 31.54 17.23
CA LYS A 91 18.77 32.78 16.57
C LYS A 91 18.59 34.00 17.48
N LEU A 92 17.44 34.11 18.13
CA LEU A 92 17.15 35.22 19.03
C LEU A 92 18.12 35.27 20.23
N ILE A 93 18.46 34.13 20.80
CA ILE A 93 19.44 34.03 21.90
C ILE A 93 20.84 34.46 21.40
N PHE A 94 21.25 33.98 20.21
CA PHE A 94 22.55 34.38 19.64
C PHE A 94 22.62 35.90 19.33
N GLU A 95 21.53 36.46 18.78
CA GLU A 95 21.44 37.90 18.53
C GLU A 95 21.53 38.71 19.87
N LEU A 96 20.90 38.21 20.94
CA LEU A 96 20.96 38.81 22.26
C LEU A 96 22.39 38.81 22.81
N LEU A 97 23.07 37.65 22.76
CA LEU A 97 24.46 37.50 23.21
C LEU A 97 25.39 38.42 22.44
N LEU A 98 25.27 38.50 21.11
CA LEU A 98 26.11 39.35 20.27
C LEU A 98 25.87 40.86 20.47
N LYS A 99 24.68 41.26 20.94
CA LYS A 99 24.38 42.66 21.30
C LYS A 99 24.82 43.04 22.71
N SER A 100 25.21 42.08 23.51
CA SER A 100 25.70 42.32 24.87
C SER A 100 27.13 42.89 24.87
N GLN A 101 27.53 43.50 25.95
CA GLN A 101 28.86 44.11 26.11
C GLN A 101 29.87 43.21 26.85
N PHE A 102 29.63 41.88 26.83
CA PHE A 102 30.57 40.92 27.43
C PHE A 102 31.84 40.74 26.62
N PRO A 103 32.96 40.33 27.25
CA PRO A 103 34.20 40.03 26.53
C PRO A 103 34.05 38.96 25.47
N PRO A 104 34.77 39.01 24.33
CA PRO A 104 34.61 38.07 23.21
C PRO A 104 34.79 36.60 23.57
N ASP A 105 35.69 36.29 24.48
CA ASP A 105 35.95 34.93 24.99
C ASP A 105 34.77 34.37 25.78
N VAL A 106 34.10 35.20 26.59
CA VAL A 106 32.87 34.83 27.31
C VAL A 106 31.71 34.61 26.34
N LEU A 107 31.58 35.50 25.34
CA LEU A 107 30.53 35.38 24.30
C LEU A 107 30.70 34.12 23.46
N LEU A 108 31.93 33.80 23.05
CA LEU A 108 32.21 32.63 22.26
C LEU A 108 31.81 31.34 23.00
N GLN A 109 32.20 31.22 24.26
CA GLN A 109 31.82 30.10 25.12
C GLN A 109 30.30 30.02 25.36
N ALA A 110 29.62 31.15 25.48
CA ALA A 110 28.17 31.20 25.65
C ALA A 110 27.41 30.75 24.39
N ILE A 111 27.87 31.20 23.23
CA ILE A 111 27.29 30.80 21.94
C ILE A 111 27.49 29.31 21.74
N ASP A 112 28.67 28.76 22.03
CA ASP A 112 28.98 27.34 21.90
C ASP A 112 28.08 26.49 22.83
N LYS A 113 28.04 26.81 24.14
CA LYS A 113 27.14 26.13 25.09
C LYS A 113 25.67 26.22 24.72
N ALA A 114 25.18 27.37 24.23
CA ALA A 114 23.80 27.50 23.78
C ALA A 114 23.57 26.70 22.49
N GLY A 115 24.55 26.67 21.59
CA GLY A 115 24.54 25.86 20.38
C GLY A 115 24.34 24.38 20.68
N ASP A 116 25.19 23.83 21.56
CA ASP A 116 25.11 22.44 22.02
C ASP A 116 23.72 22.09 22.56
N CYS A 117 23.15 22.99 23.37
CA CYS A 117 21.81 22.83 23.93
C CYS A 117 20.74 22.66 22.85
N PHE A 118 20.74 23.53 21.84
CA PHE A 118 19.77 23.48 20.73
C PHE A 118 20.03 22.31 19.81
N ASP A 119 21.27 21.93 19.56
CA ASP A 119 21.60 20.81 18.69
C ASP A 119 21.16 19.49 19.31
N VAL A 120 21.41 19.27 20.60
CA VAL A 120 20.91 18.10 21.34
C VAL A 120 19.39 18.09 21.34
N PHE A 121 18.75 19.22 21.62
CA PHE A 121 17.28 19.32 21.57
C PHE A 121 16.71 18.94 20.19
N LEU A 122 17.25 19.53 19.12
CA LEU A 122 16.77 19.30 17.76
C LEU A 122 16.94 17.85 17.32
N ILE A 123 18.12 17.27 17.57
CA ILE A 123 18.38 15.86 17.20
C ILE A 123 17.35 14.94 17.85
N HIS A 124 17.13 15.08 19.16
CA HIS A 124 16.19 14.22 19.86
C HIS A 124 14.74 14.51 19.52
N ALA A 125 14.36 15.76 19.33
CA ALA A 125 12.99 16.13 18.96
C ALA A 125 12.61 15.64 17.57
N VAL A 126 13.49 15.82 16.57
CA VAL A 126 13.24 15.38 15.20
C VAL A 126 13.21 13.85 15.09
N SER A 127 14.17 13.17 15.77
CA SER A 127 14.21 11.71 15.80
C SER A 127 12.92 11.16 16.41
N HIS A 128 12.54 11.63 17.60
CA HIS A 128 11.32 11.16 18.28
C HIS A 128 10.04 11.45 17.49
N TYR A 129 9.92 12.64 16.87
CA TYR A 129 8.79 12.97 16.00
C TYR A 129 8.68 11.99 14.82
N THR A 130 9.83 11.68 14.20
CA THR A 130 9.90 10.74 13.06
C THR A 130 9.49 9.33 13.47
N ASP A 131 9.95 8.87 14.63
CA ASP A 131 9.59 7.55 15.17
C ASP A 131 8.08 7.44 15.47
N LEU A 132 7.50 8.48 16.11
CA LEU A 132 6.05 8.53 16.35
C LEU A 132 5.26 8.47 15.03
N LYS A 133 5.70 9.22 14.02
CA LYS A 133 5.05 9.25 12.71
C LYS A 133 5.10 7.91 11.99
N ASN A 134 6.26 7.26 12.04
CA ASN A 134 6.46 5.93 11.44
C ASN A 134 5.61 4.86 12.15
N ASN A 135 5.48 4.95 13.47
CA ASN A 135 4.62 4.04 14.23
C ASN A 135 3.13 4.25 13.89
N ASP A 136 2.66 5.49 13.80
CA ASP A 136 1.28 5.80 13.37
C ASP A 136 0.97 5.24 11.97
N LEU A 137 1.93 5.33 11.04
CA LEU A 137 1.78 4.78 9.70
C LEU A 137 1.71 3.25 9.71
N LYS A 138 2.58 2.59 10.49
CA LYS A 138 2.57 1.12 10.65
C LYS A 138 1.28 0.62 11.27
N GLU A 139 0.77 1.29 12.31
CA GLU A 139 -0.51 0.92 12.95
C GLU A 139 -1.68 1.03 11.97
N LYS A 140 -1.74 2.10 11.18
CA LYS A 140 -2.76 2.27 10.15
C LYS A 140 -2.69 1.19 9.09
N GLN A 141 -1.49 0.84 8.63
CA GLN A 141 -1.29 -0.22 7.66
C GLN A 141 -1.75 -1.58 8.21
N MET A 142 -1.33 -1.94 9.41
CA MET A 142 -1.76 -3.18 10.08
C MET A 142 -3.29 -3.21 10.30
N PHE A 143 -3.91 -2.06 10.62
CA PHE A 143 -5.37 -1.98 10.78
C PHE A 143 -6.10 -2.24 9.46
N ILE A 144 -5.61 -1.67 8.34
CA ILE A 144 -6.17 -1.89 7.00
C ILE A 144 -6.04 -3.38 6.62
N GLU A 145 -4.86 -3.97 6.77
CA GLU A 145 -4.60 -5.38 6.49
C GLU A 145 -5.50 -6.31 7.33
N ARG A 146 -5.65 -6.02 8.62
CA ARG A 146 -6.51 -6.77 9.53
C ARG A 146 -7.99 -6.65 9.14
N SER A 147 -8.44 -5.45 8.81
CA SER A 147 -9.82 -5.21 8.34
C SER A 147 -10.12 -5.96 7.04
N HIS A 148 -9.18 -6.01 6.10
CA HIS A 148 -9.31 -6.80 4.87
C HIS A 148 -9.40 -8.30 5.18
N LYS A 149 -8.52 -8.79 6.06
CA LYS A 149 -8.50 -10.21 6.49
C LYS A 149 -9.78 -10.62 7.21
N ASP A 150 -10.32 -9.77 8.06
CA ASP A 150 -11.57 -10.02 8.80
C ASP A 150 -12.77 -10.06 7.83
N LYS A 151 -12.85 -9.12 6.88
CA LYS A 151 -13.87 -9.13 5.82
C LYS A 151 -13.81 -10.42 4.99
N LEU A 152 -12.62 -10.86 4.58
CA LEU A 152 -12.43 -12.11 3.84
C LEU A 152 -12.81 -13.33 4.70
N THR A 153 -12.53 -13.31 6.00
CA THR A 153 -12.86 -14.43 6.92
C THR A 153 -14.37 -14.55 7.09
N ILE A 154 -15.09 -13.45 7.31
CA ILE A 154 -16.55 -13.43 7.41
C ILE A 154 -17.18 -13.85 6.09
N LEU A 155 -16.67 -13.33 4.98
CA LEU A 155 -17.08 -13.70 3.63
C LEU A 155 -16.88 -15.20 3.40
N GLY A 156 -15.72 -15.75 3.84
CA GLY A 156 -15.40 -17.17 3.73
C GLY A 156 -16.33 -18.10 4.51
N GLN A 157 -16.67 -17.73 5.71
CA GLN A 157 -17.60 -18.50 6.55
C GLN A 157 -19.03 -18.49 5.97
N MET A 158 -19.48 -17.35 5.46
CA MET A 158 -20.80 -17.22 4.83
C MET A 158 -20.84 -17.79 3.40
N ALA A 159 -19.78 -17.63 2.63
CA ALA A 159 -19.74 -18.02 1.24
C ALA A 159 -19.89 -19.52 1.01
N SER A 160 -19.35 -20.37 1.90
CA SER A 160 -19.46 -21.82 1.73
C SER A 160 -20.91 -22.31 1.74
N SER A 161 -21.75 -21.75 2.60
CA SER A 161 -23.19 -22.09 2.66
C SER A 161 -23.94 -21.46 1.49
N PHE A 162 -23.76 -20.17 1.25
CA PHE A 162 -24.45 -19.44 0.16
C PHE A 162 -24.14 -20.01 -1.23
N VAL A 163 -22.90 -20.40 -1.47
CA VAL A 163 -22.52 -20.93 -2.78
C VAL A 163 -23.14 -22.32 -3.03
N HIS A 164 -23.18 -23.17 -2.02
CA HIS A 164 -23.91 -24.43 -2.19
C HIS A 164 -25.39 -24.18 -2.49
N GLU A 165 -25.99 -23.17 -1.84
CA GLU A 165 -27.38 -22.78 -2.10
C GLU A 165 -27.58 -22.11 -3.47
N PHE A 166 -26.60 -21.37 -3.99
CA PHE A 166 -26.65 -20.80 -5.34
C PHE A 166 -26.28 -21.82 -6.43
N ARG A 167 -25.33 -22.71 -6.18
CA ARG A 167 -24.91 -23.72 -7.15
C ARG A 167 -26.03 -24.68 -7.49
N ASN A 168 -26.87 -25.06 -6.51
CA ASN A 168 -27.98 -25.99 -6.74
C ASN A 168 -28.98 -25.49 -7.77
N PRO A 169 -29.60 -24.30 -7.64
CA PRO A 169 -30.53 -23.82 -8.68
C PRO A 169 -29.82 -23.53 -10.00
N LEU A 170 -28.56 -23.03 -9.99
CA LEU A 170 -27.79 -22.81 -11.20
C LEU A 170 -27.56 -24.11 -11.98
N THR A 171 -27.13 -25.18 -11.30
CA THR A 171 -26.94 -26.50 -11.92
C THR A 171 -28.24 -27.01 -12.54
N SER A 172 -29.37 -26.84 -11.84
CA SER A 172 -30.68 -27.22 -12.36
C SER A 172 -31.08 -26.43 -13.61
N ILE A 173 -30.91 -25.09 -13.56
CA ILE A 173 -31.23 -24.22 -14.71
C ILE A 173 -30.34 -24.57 -15.91
N MET A 174 -29.03 -24.76 -15.69
CA MET A 174 -28.09 -25.17 -16.72
C MET A 174 -28.47 -26.52 -17.33
N GLY A 175 -28.84 -27.48 -16.47
CA GLY A 175 -29.30 -28.82 -16.94
C GLY A 175 -30.53 -28.72 -17.84
N PHE A 176 -31.57 -28.03 -17.40
CA PHE A 176 -32.77 -27.82 -18.21
C PHE A 176 -32.50 -27.02 -19.49
N SER A 177 -31.64 -26.02 -19.44
CA SER A 177 -31.25 -25.25 -20.63
C SER A 177 -30.51 -26.11 -21.67
N ARG A 178 -29.67 -27.09 -21.21
CA ARG A 178 -28.99 -28.03 -22.10
C ARG A 178 -29.97 -29.01 -22.73
N LEU A 179 -30.91 -29.57 -21.95
CA LEU A 179 -31.95 -30.42 -22.47
C LEU A 179 -32.84 -29.69 -23.50
N LEU A 180 -33.21 -28.43 -23.23
CA LEU A 180 -33.92 -27.60 -24.21
C LEU A 180 -33.13 -27.39 -25.50
N LYS A 181 -31.78 -27.30 -25.39
CA LYS A 181 -30.92 -27.15 -26.57
C LYS A 181 -30.83 -28.46 -27.38
N GLU A 182 -30.86 -29.60 -26.69
CA GLU A 182 -30.92 -30.92 -27.36
C GLU A 182 -32.26 -31.12 -28.09
N ASP A 183 -33.37 -30.77 -27.41
CA ASP A 183 -34.73 -30.96 -27.99
C ASP A 183 -35.08 -29.91 -29.06
N TYR A 184 -34.54 -28.67 -28.90
CA TYR A 184 -34.83 -27.52 -29.76
C TYR A 184 -33.56 -26.75 -30.10
N PRO A 185 -32.68 -27.26 -31.01
CA PRO A 185 -31.38 -26.67 -31.32
C PRO A 185 -31.44 -25.22 -31.84
N ASP A 186 -32.51 -24.87 -32.53
CA ASP A 186 -32.73 -23.57 -33.17
C ASP A 186 -33.49 -22.57 -32.29
N LEU A 187 -33.68 -22.87 -30.99
CA LEU A 187 -34.40 -21.96 -30.09
C LEU A 187 -33.60 -20.65 -29.88
N PRO A 188 -34.17 -19.50 -30.29
CA PRO A 188 -33.44 -18.23 -30.18
C PRO A 188 -33.10 -17.90 -28.73
N TYR A 189 -31.95 -17.29 -28.55
CA TYR A 189 -31.42 -16.84 -27.25
C TYR A 189 -30.90 -17.92 -26.27
N LEU A 190 -31.09 -19.22 -26.59
CA LEU A 190 -30.72 -20.29 -25.67
C LEU A 190 -29.19 -20.36 -25.44
N ASP A 191 -28.40 -20.09 -26.49
CA ASP A 191 -26.94 -19.98 -26.39
C ASP A 191 -26.51 -18.81 -25.52
N ILE A 192 -27.23 -17.70 -25.59
CA ILE A 192 -26.94 -16.52 -24.72
C ILE A 192 -27.24 -16.89 -23.28
N ILE A 193 -28.35 -17.54 -22.98
CA ILE A 193 -28.72 -17.97 -21.62
C ILE A 193 -27.67 -18.93 -21.07
N LEU A 194 -27.24 -19.92 -21.84
CA LEU A 194 -26.21 -20.88 -21.42
C LEU A 194 -24.86 -20.18 -21.14
N ASN A 195 -24.47 -19.22 -21.97
CA ASN A 195 -23.27 -18.45 -21.78
C ASN A 195 -23.34 -17.59 -20.49
N GLU A 196 -24.46 -16.91 -20.25
CA GLU A 196 -24.64 -16.10 -19.01
C GLU A 196 -24.63 -16.99 -17.75
N LEU A 197 -25.26 -18.16 -17.81
CA LEU A 197 -25.24 -19.13 -16.71
C LEU A 197 -23.83 -19.67 -16.44
N ASN A 198 -23.05 -19.95 -17.48
CA ASN A 198 -21.63 -20.34 -17.32
C ASN A 198 -20.82 -19.25 -16.72
N GLN A 199 -20.98 -17.97 -17.14
CA GLN A 199 -20.30 -16.82 -16.53
C GLN A 199 -20.70 -16.64 -15.07
N LEU A 200 -21.98 -16.78 -14.74
CA LEU A 200 -22.45 -16.67 -13.36
C LEU A 200 -21.84 -17.77 -12.47
N ASN A 201 -21.86 -19.03 -12.94
CA ASN A 201 -21.26 -20.15 -12.22
C ASN A 201 -19.74 -19.94 -12.01
N PHE A 202 -19.07 -19.38 -13.02
CA PHE A 202 -17.65 -19.00 -12.90
C PHE A 202 -17.42 -17.93 -11.82
N ARG A 203 -18.19 -16.84 -11.80
CA ARG A 203 -18.11 -15.78 -10.79
C ARG A 203 -18.38 -16.30 -9.37
N VAL A 204 -19.38 -17.18 -9.23
CA VAL A 204 -19.70 -17.84 -7.95
C VAL A 204 -18.53 -18.72 -7.47
N SER A 205 -17.88 -19.44 -8.39
CA SER A 205 -16.71 -20.28 -8.07
C SER A 205 -15.48 -19.43 -7.67
N GLN A 206 -15.25 -18.30 -8.34
CA GLN A 206 -14.20 -17.34 -7.95
C GLN A 206 -14.39 -16.83 -6.51
N PHE A 207 -15.62 -16.50 -6.14
CA PHE A 207 -15.96 -16.02 -4.81
C PHE A 207 -15.67 -17.08 -3.72
N LEU A 208 -15.92 -18.37 -4.01
CA LEU A 208 -15.59 -19.47 -3.10
C LEU A 208 -14.10 -19.65 -2.86
N LEU A 209 -13.30 -19.58 -3.92
CA LEU A 209 -11.86 -19.76 -3.83
C LEU A 209 -11.21 -18.65 -2.99
N ALA A 210 -11.69 -17.40 -3.13
CA ALA A 210 -11.24 -16.28 -2.30
C ALA A 210 -11.55 -16.47 -0.81
N SER A 211 -12.59 -17.23 -0.50
CA SER A 211 -13.09 -17.44 0.87
C SER A 211 -12.53 -18.69 1.56
N ARG A 212 -11.94 -19.63 0.81
CA ARG A 212 -11.34 -20.85 1.37
C ARG A 212 -9.95 -20.57 1.90
N LYS A 213 -9.81 -20.45 3.23
CA LYS A 213 -8.52 -20.58 3.90
C LYS A 213 -8.10 -22.04 3.92
N GLY A 214 -7.02 -22.32 3.18
CA GLY A 214 -6.07 -23.41 3.45
C GLY A 214 -6.63 -24.75 3.92
N THR A 215 -7.08 -25.57 2.99
CA THR A 215 -7.00 -27.02 3.15
C THR A 215 -6.18 -27.54 1.97
N VAL A 216 -4.92 -27.80 2.24
CA VAL A 216 -4.00 -28.55 1.35
C VAL A 216 -4.39 -30.02 1.46
N ASP A 217 -5.53 -30.40 0.87
CA ASP A 217 -5.97 -31.81 0.87
C ASP A 217 -6.52 -32.24 -0.50
N GLN A 218 -6.04 -31.58 -1.58
CA GLN A 218 -6.27 -32.10 -2.93
C GLN A 218 -4.95 -32.58 -3.49
N ALA A 219 -4.95 -33.78 -4.09
CA ALA A 219 -3.78 -34.40 -4.66
C ALA A 219 -3.04 -33.43 -5.61
N SER A 220 -1.79 -33.14 -5.31
CA SER A 220 -0.90 -32.41 -6.20
C SER A 220 -0.51 -33.33 -7.35
N GLU A 221 -0.67 -32.89 -8.57
CA GLU A 221 -0.32 -33.61 -9.79
C GLU A 221 0.65 -32.82 -10.66
N THR A 222 1.32 -33.51 -11.56
CA THR A 222 2.15 -32.85 -12.58
C THR A 222 1.27 -32.40 -13.72
N ILE A 223 1.26 -31.09 -14.00
CA ILE A 223 0.39 -30.44 -14.96
C ILE A 223 1.23 -30.00 -16.15
N HIS A 224 0.94 -30.51 -17.34
CA HIS A 224 1.51 -30.04 -18.60
C HIS A 224 0.81 -28.74 -19.01
N ILE A 225 1.59 -27.66 -19.10
CA ILE A 225 1.06 -26.30 -19.32
C ILE A 225 0.45 -26.17 -20.72
N GLU A 226 1.03 -26.82 -21.72
CA GLU A 226 0.50 -26.82 -23.09
C GLU A 226 -0.94 -27.34 -23.13
N GLU A 227 -1.19 -28.53 -22.57
CA GLU A 227 -2.54 -29.14 -22.54
C GLU A 227 -3.54 -28.28 -21.76
N LEU A 228 -3.10 -27.70 -20.65
CA LEU A 228 -3.95 -26.84 -19.82
C LEU A 228 -4.35 -25.55 -20.56
N ILE A 229 -3.41 -24.94 -21.28
CA ILE A 229 -3.68 -23.72 -22.06
C ILE A 229 -4.62 -24.01 -23.24
N GLU A 230 -4.42 -25.13 -23.95
CA GLU A 230 -5.33 -25.56 -25.04
C GLU A 230 -6.80 -25.75 -24.55
N GLU A 231 -6.95 -26.43 -23.40
CA GLU A 231 -8.26 -26.60 -22.76
C GLU A 231 -8.90 -25.24 -22.42
N ILE A 232 -8.13 -24.30 -21.82
CA ILE A 232 -8.61 -22.99 -21.45
C ILE A 232 -8.99 -22.15 -22.67
N LEU A 233 -8.18 -22.18 -23.72
CA LEU A 233 -8.48 -21.44 -24.94
C LEU A 233 -9.76 -21.98 -25.62
N GLY A 234 -9.94 -23.30 -25.60
CA GLY A 234 -11.22 -23.91 -26.06
C GLY A 234 -12.43 -23.42 -25.24
N PHE A 235 -12.27 -23.32 -23.91
CA PHE A 235 -13.32 -22.80 -23.02
C PHE A 235 -13.60 -21.32 -23.24
N LEU A 236 -12.58 -20.50 -23.48
CA LEU A 236 -12.72 -19.07 -23.71
C LEU A 236 -12.97 -18.67 -25.17
N TYR A 237 -13.02 -19.63 -26.10
CA TYR A 237 -13.18 -19.38 -27.54
C TYR A 237 -14.32 -18.42 -27.87
N PRO A 238 -15.54 -18.58 -27.31
CA PRO A 238 -16.62 -17.64 -27.58
C PRO A 238 -16.32 -16.19 -27.18
N ALA A 239 -15.63 -16.01 -26.07
CA ALA A 239 -15.23 -14.67 -25.58
C ALA A 239 -14.10 -14.06 -26.45
N ILE A 240 -13.16 -14.89 -26.91
CA ILE A 240 -12.07 -14.50 -27.80
C ILE A 240 -12.61 -13.99 -29.12
N VAL A 241 -13.53 -14.75 -29.72
CA VAL A 241 -14.20 -14.38 -30.98
C VAL A 241 -15.04 -13.13 -30.83
N ASN A 242 -15.76 -12.97 -29.72
CA ASN A 242 -16.61 -11.80 -29.47
C ASN A 242 -15.77 -10.51 -29.37
N VAL A 243 -14.56 -10.59 -28.80
CA VAL A 243 -13.62 -9.46 -28.70
C VAL A 243 -12.86 -9.26 -30.02
N ASN A 244 -12.83 -10.28 -30.90
CA ASN A 244 -11.98 -10.35 -32.08
C ASN A 244 -10.49 -10.24 -31.77
N ALA A 245 -10.04 -11.01 -30.77
CA ALA A 245 -8.66 -11.02 -30.32
C ALA A 245 -7.85 -12.12 -31.03
N GLU A 246 -6.63 -11.83 -31.42
CA GLU A 246 -5.65 -12.82 -31.90
C GLU A 246 -4.84 -13.32 -30.71
N ILE A 247 -4.71 -14.65 -30.60
CA ILE A 247 -3.91 -15.28 -29.55
C ILE A 247 -2.73 -16.02 -30.19
N SER A 248 -1.53 -15.72 -29.73
CA SER A 248 -0.31 -16.46 -30.06
C SER A 248 0.21 -17.20 -28.84
N CYS A 249 0.60 -18.45 -29.02
CA CYS A 249 1.15 -19.31 -27.96
C CYS A 249 2.57 -19.74 -28.32
N GLU A 250 3.50 -19.54 -27.40
CA GLU A 250 4.88 -20.02 -27.46
C GLU A 250 5.12 -20.83 -26.19
N ILE A 251 4.83 -22.12 -26.23
CA ILE A 251 4.84 -22.99 -25.06
C ILE A 251 5.89 -24.07 -25.26
N ASP A 252 6.82 -24.19 -24.30
CA ASP A 252 7.74 -25.30 -24.23
C ASP A 252 6.94 -26.56 -23.82
N PRO A 253 6.94 -27.63 -24.65
CA PRO A 253 6.23 -28.88 -24.32
C PRO A 253 6.70 -29.53 -23.02
N GLU A 254 7.94 -29.25 -22.56
CA GLU A 254 8.46 -29.77 -21.31
C GLU A 254 8.12 -28.88 -20.09
N CYS A 255 7.42 -27.75 -20.29
CA CYS A 255 6.98 -26.89 -19.22
C CYS A 255 5.88 -27.56 -18.40
N VAL A 256 6.22 -27.93 -17.17
CA VAL A 256 5.32 -28.58 -16.21
C VAL A 256 5.28 -27.85 -14.88
N VAL A 257 4.15 -27.91 -14.21
CA VAL A 257 3.95 -27.36 -12.85
C VAL A 257 3.35 -28.43 -11.95
N THR A 258 3.84 -28.53 -10.72
CA THR A 258 3.27 -29.43 -9.72
C THR A 258 2.26 -28.68 -8.87
N GLY A 259 1.00 -29.11 -8.88
CA GLY A 259 -0.07 -28.42 -8.14
C GLY A 259 -1.45 -29.00 -8.37
N ASN A 260 -2.49 -28.23 -8.05
CA ASN A 260 -3.87 -28.57 -8.36
C ASN A 260 -4.25 -27.98 -9.73
N ARG A 261 -4.68 -28.83 -10.68
CA ARG A 261 -5.02 -28.44 -12.05
C ARG A 261 -6.15 -27.39 -12.08
N GLU A 262 -7.18 -27.54 -11.26
CA GLU A 262 -8.31 -26.61 -11.24
C GLU A 262 -7.92 -25.23 -10.68
N GLU A 263 -7.04 -25.18 -9.68
CA GLU A 263 -6.53 -23.91 -9.15
C GLU A 263 -5.67 -23.17 -10.18
N LEU A 264 -4.76 -23.89 -10.86
CA LEU A 264 -3.93 -23.29 -11.92
C LEU A 264 -4.78 -22.86 -13.12
N ARG A 265 -5.75 -23.70 -13.52
CA ARG A 265 -6.74 -23.37 -14.54
C ARG A 265 -7.47 -22.06 -14.22
N GLN A 266 -7.89 -21.90 -12.97
CA GLN A 266 -8.55 -20.68 -12.48
C GLN A 266 -7.67 -19.45 -12.61
N VAL A 267 -6.38 -19.55 -12.24
CA VAL A 267 -5.43 -18.44 -12.34
C VAL A 267 -5.28 -17.99 -13.79
N ILE A 268 -5.05 -18.93 -14.70
CA ILE A 268 -4.84 -18.62 -16.12
C ILE A 268 -6.12 -18.02 -16.74
N ILE A 269 -7.28 -18.58 -16.45
CA ILE A 269 -8.58 -18.03 -16.93
C ILE A 269 -8.78 -16.60 -16.43
N ASN A 270 -8.47 -16.30 -15.16
CA ASN A 270 -8.63 -14.96 -14.61
C ASN A 270 -7.73 -13.93 -15.32
N ILE A 271 -6.51 -14.31 -15.64
CA ILE A 271 -5.57 -13.43 -16.33
C ILE A 271 -6.00 -13.20 -17.77
N ILE A 272 -6.36 -14.28 -18.50
CA ILE A 272 -6.82 -14.16 -19.91
C ILE A 272 -8.14 -13.36 -19.97
N ALA A 273 -9.08 -13.60 -19.06
CA ALA A 273 -10.33 -12.82 -19.02
C ALA A 273 -10.07 -11.32 -18.75
N ASN A 274 -9.11 -11.01 -17.88
CA ASN A 274 -8.69 -9.62 -17.67
C ASN A 274 -8.05 -9.01 -18.93
N ALA A 275 -7.25 -9.77 -19.67
CA ALA A 275 -6.68 -9.36 -20.94
C ALA A 275 -7.77 -9.10 -22.00
N LEU A 276 -8.74 -10.00 -22.14
CA LEU A 276 -9.88 -9.82 -23.04
C LEU A 276 -10.70 -8.58 -22.70
N ASP A 277 -10.95 -8.32 -21.41
CA ASP A 277 -11.65 -7.11 -20.98
C ASP A 277 -10.87 -5.83 -21.34
N ALA A 278 -9.54 -5.83 -21.17
CA ALA A 278 -8.70 -4.70 -21.53
C ALA A 278 -8.71 -4.42 -23.04
N LEU A 279 -8.85 -5.48 -23.85
CA LEU A 279 -8.92 -5.39 -25.29
C LEU A 279 -10.27 -4.89 -25.84
N GLN A 280 -11.34 -4.87 -25.05
CA GLN A 280 -12.65 -4.40 -25.53
C GLN A 280 -12.63 -2.98 -26.09
N LYS A 281 -11.80 -2.10 -25.51
CA LYS A 281 -11.65 -0.70 -25.90
C LYS A 281 -10.66 -0.46 -27.05
N VAL A 282 -9.82 -1.44 -27.36
CA VAL A 282 -8.84 -1.34 -28.44
C VAL A 282 -9.55 -1.50 -29.78
N PRO A 283 -9.37 -0.57 -30.75
CA PRO A 283 -10.15 -0.59 -31.99
C PRO A 283 -9.69 -1.66 -32.98
N VAL A 284 -8.38 -1.91 -33.07
CA VAL A 284 -7.75 -2.86 -34.03
C VAL A 284 -6.53 -3.54 -33.41
N ASN A 285 -6.05 -4.63 -34.02
CA ASN A 285 -4.86 -5.37 -33.60
C ASN A 285 -4.91 -5.81 -32.14
N LYS A 286 -5.99 -6.45 -31.76
CA LYS A 286 -6.19 -6.98 -30.40
C LYS A 286 -5.40 -8.27 -30.23
N GLN A 287 -4.36 -8.24 -29.41
CA GLN A 287 -3.42 -9.37 -29.29
C GLN A 287 -3.25 -9.80 -27.84
N ILE A 288 -3.21 -11.12 -27.65
CA ILE A 288 -2.78 -11.79 -26.42
C ILE A 288 -1.64 -12.74 -26.78
N VAL A 289 -0.53 -12.63 -26.08
CA VAL A 289 0.64 -13.52 -26.23
C VAL A 289 0.78 -14.35 -24.96
N ILE A 290 0.77 -15.66 -25.11
CA ILE A 290 0.96 -16.63 -24.02
C ILE A 290 2.29 -17.33 -24.22
N GLN A 291 3.18 -17.24 -23.27
CA GLN A 291 4.48 -17.88 -23.27
C GLN A 291 4.63 -18.75 -22.02
N ALA A 292 5.12 -19.97 -22.20
CA ALA A 292 5.48 -20.83 -21.07
C ALA A 292 6.80 -21.52 -21.36
N MET A 293 7.72 -21.46 -20.39
CA MET A 293 9.06 -22.02 -20.55
C MET A 293 9.60 -22.53 -19.22
N GLN A 294 10.53 -23.49 -19.31
CA GLN A 294 11.35 -23.87 -18.18
C GLN A 294 12.63 -23.02 -18.21
N ALA A 295 12.90 -22.26 -17.14
CA ALA A 295 14.05 -21.37 -17.05
C ALA A 295 14.69 -21.45 -15.67
N ASP A 296 15.99 -21.77 -15.60
CA ASP A 296 16.80 -21.86 -14.37
C ASP A 296 16.22 -22.80 -13.28
N GLY A 297 15.45 -23.80 -13.69
CA GLY A 297 14.79 -24.75 -12.78
C GLY A 297 13.37 -24.35 -12.39
N ASP A 298 12.93 -23.14 -12.74
CA ASP A 298 11.59 -22.63 -12.51
C ASP A 298 10.72 -22.75 -13.76
N SER A 299 9.42 -23.00 -13.58
CA SER A 299 8.43 -22.89 -14.64
C SER A 299 7.89 -21.48 -14.71
N VAL A 300 8.02 -20.83 -15.86
CA VAL A 300 7.60 -19.43 -16.05
C VAL A 300 6.46 -19.39 -17.07
N ILE A 301 5.32 -18.82 -16.66
CA ILE A 301 4.16 -18.60 -17.55
C ILE A 301 3.96 -17.08 -17.64
N ARG A 302 3.97 -16.54 -18.86
CA ARG A 302 3.75 -15.13 -19.14
C ARG A 302 2.54 -14.96 -20.05
N ILE A 303 1.61 -14.09 -19.65
CA ILE A 303 0.43 -13.72 -20.43
C ILE A 303 0.46 -12.21 -20.63
N ALA A 304 0.57 -11.77 -21.87
CA ALA A 304 0.67 -10.36 -22.22
C ALA A 304 -0.46 -9.96 -23.19
N ASN A 305 -0.95 -8.74 -23.08
CA ASN A 305 -1.93 -8.15 -23.99
C ASN A 305 -1.57 -6.69 -24.31
N ASN A 306 -2.01 -6.22 -25.46
CA ASN A 306 -1.83 -4.84 -25.93
C ASN A 306 -3.09 -3.97 -25.67
N GLY A 307 -3.81 -4.24 -24.58
CA GLY A 307 -4.92 -3.41 -24.12
C GLY A 307 -4.47 -2.13 -23.39
N ASP A 308 -5.44 -1.35 -22.91
CA ASP A 308 -5.17 -0.14 -22.14
C ASP A 308 -4.17 -0.42 -21.01
N PRO A 309 -3.13 0.44 -20.81
CA PRO A 309 -2.15 0.25 -19.76
C PRO A 309 -2.76 0.43 -18.37
N ILE A 310 -2.20 -0.28 -17.40
CA ILE A 310 -2.52 -0.06 -15.98
C ILE A 310 -1.68 1.12 -15.48
N PRO A 311 -2.31 2.18 -14.93
CA PRO A 311 -1.59 3.31 -14.36
C PRO A 311 -0.55 2.87 -13.33
N PRO A 312 0.68 3.48 -13.33
CA PRO A 312 1.76 3.07 -12.44
C PRO A 312 1.43 3.13 -10.95
N ASP A 313 0.59 4.07 -10.54
CA ASP A 313 0.10 4.23 -9.17
C ASP A 313 -0.84 3.10 -8.72
N LEU A 314 -1.45 2.38 -9.67
CA LEU A 314 -2.31 1.25 -9.39
C LEU A 314 -1.59 -0.10 -9.35
N LEU A 315 -0.42 -0.24 -10.00
CA LEU A 315 0.33 -1.50 -10.04
C LEU A 315 0.59 -2.12 -8.65
N PRO A 316 0.91 -1.35 -7.59
CA PRO A 316 1.12 -1.91 -6.27
C PRO A 316 -0.13 -2.52 -5.62
N VAL A 317 -1.33 -2.08 -6.04
CA VAL A 317 -2.60 -2.43 -5.40
C VAL A 317 -3.52 -3.33 -6.23
N ILE A 318 -3.15 -3.68 -7.47
CA ILE A 318 -4.02 -4.52 -8.34
C ILE A 318 -4.26 -5.93 -7.78
N PHE A 319 -3.38 -6.41 -6.90
CA PHE A 319 -3.52 -7.70 -6.22
C PHE A 319 -4.21 -7.60 -4.86
N GLU A 320 -4.59 -6.39 -4.42
CA GLU A 320 -5.33 -6.21 -3.18
C GLU A 320 -6.79 -6.68 -3.31
N PRO A 321 -7.36 -7.31 -2.28
CA PRO A 321 -8.73 -7.79 -2.34
C PRO A 321 -9.71 -6.64 -2.50
N PHE A 322 -10.75 -6.84 -3.31
CA PHE A 322 -11.80 -5.88 -3.66
C PHE A 322 -11.33 -4.66 -4.48
N PHE A 323 -10.08 -4.63 -4.90
CA PHE A 323 -9.61 -3.59 -5.80
C PHE A 323 -10.07 -3.84 -7.23
N THR A 324 -10.77 -2.89 -7.83
CA THR A 324 -11.24 -2.95 -9.22
C THR A 324 -11.46 -1.56 -9.80
N THR A 325 -11.10 -1.38 -11.06
CA THR A 325 -11.42 -0.20 -11.88
C THR A 325 -12.62 -0.44 -12.78
N LYS A 326 -13.17 -1.66 -12.79
CA LYS A 326 -14.27 -2.07 -13.68
C LYS A 326 -15.62 -1.84 -13.01
N LYS A 327 -16.61 -1.27 -13.74
CA LYS A 327 -18.01 -1.20 -13.28
C LYS A 327 -18.57 -2.63 -13.15
N GLY A 328 -18.92 -3.04 -11.94
CA GLY A 328 -19.44 -4.39 -11.65
C GLY A 328 -18.39 -5.49 -11.51
N GLY A 329 -17.10 -5.15 -11.51
CA GLY A 329 -16.02 -6.06 -11.15
C GLY A 329 -16.02 -6.34 -9.64
N THR A 330 -15.73 -7.59 -9.24
CA THR A 330 -15.65 -7.98 -7.82
C THR A 330 -14.34 -7.55 -7.16
N GLY A 331 -13.29 -7.30 -7.94
CA GLY A 331 -11.94 -7.00 -7.43
C GLY A 331 -11.28 -8.19 -6.70
N ILE A 332 -11.79 -9.41 -6.90
CA ILE A 332 -11.29 -10.60 -6.20
C ILE A 332 -10.38 -11.44 -7.10
N GLY A 333 -10.51 -11.35 -8.42
CA GLY A 333 -9.84 -12.25 -9.35
C GLY A 333 -8.32 -12.27 -9.24
N LEU A 334 -7.65 -11.12 -9.29
CA LEU A 334 -6.18 -11.03 -9.18
C LEU A 334 -5.68 -11.36 -7.78
N TYR A 335 -6.43 -10.99 -6.74
CA TYR A 335 -6.13 -11.41 -5.37
C TYR A 335 -6.11 -12.94 -5.25
N VAL A 336 -7.13 -13.63 -5.78
CA VAL A 336 -7.18 -15.11 -5.79
C VAL A 336 -6.01 -15.70 -6.57
N CYS A 337 -5.62 -15.10 -7.71
CA CYS A 337 -4.45 -15.54 -8.46
C CYS A 337 -3.19 -15.50 -7.56
N LYS A 338 -2.96 -14.40 -6.86
CA LYS A 338 -1.83 -14.23 -5.95
C LYS A 338 -1.85 -15.27 -4.81
N GLU A 339 -2.98 -15.42 -4.13
CA GLU A 339 -3.15 -16.39 -3.04
C GLU A 339 -2.89 -17.85 -3.48
N ILE A 340 -3.36 -18.23 -4.68
CA ILE A 340 -3.11 -19.56 -5.23
C ILE A 340 -1.61 -19.74 -5.52
N ILE A 341 -1.00 -18.81 -6.23
CA ILE A 341 0.41 -18.92 -6.64
C ILE A 341 1.35 -18.93 -5.42
N GLU A 342 1.13 -18.04 -4.44
CA GLU A 342 1.93 -17.99 -3.20
C GLU A 342 1.80 -19.27 -2.37
N ARG A 343 0.66 -19.96 -2.40
CA ARG A 343 0.47 -21.25 -1.74
C ARG A 343 1.36 -22.35 -2.30
N TYR A 344 1.70 -22.27 -3.57
CA TYR A 344 2.67 -23.16 -4.23
C TYR A 344 4.10 -22.64 -4.21
N ASN A 345 4.41 -21.68 -3.31
CA ASN A 345 5.70 -20.99 -3.20
C ASN A 345 6.13 -20.27 -4.48
N GLY A 346 5.19 -20.00 -5.38
CA GLY A 346 5.42 -19.24 -6.60
C GLY A 346 5.27 -17.74 -6.41
N THR A 347 5.51 -16.99 -7.46
CA THR A 347 5.32 -15.54 -7.51
C THR A 347 4.52 -15.13 -8.73
N ILE A 348 3.66 -14.12 -8.57
CA ILE A 348 2.95 -13.46 -9.67
C ILE A 348 3.29 -11.98 -9.69
N THR A 349 3.67 -11.47 -10.85
CA THR A 349 4.01 -10.06 -11.05
C THR A 349 3.27 -9.48 -12.24
N CYS A 350 3.10 -8.17 -12.25
CA CYS A 350 2.51 -7.42 -13.36
C CYS A 350 3.44 -6.29 -13.80
N GLN A 351 3.64 -6.17 -15.10
CA GLN A 351 4.30 -5.04 -15.73
C GLN A 351 3.36 -4.46 -16.78
N SER A 352 3.21 -3.15 -16.81
CA SER A 352 2.36 -2.45 -17.75
C SER A 352 3.07 -1.24 -18.33
N THR A 353 3.08 -1.14 -19.63
CA THR A 353 3.63 -0.03 -20.43
C THR A 353 2.56 0.44 -21.41
N GLU A 354 2.82 1.51 -22.15
CA GLU A 354 1.94 1.97 -23.23
C GLU A 354 1.77 0.93 -24.36
N GLU A 355 2.72 -0.01 -24.50
CA GLU A 355 2.68 -1.01 -25.58
C GLU A 355 1.96 -2.29 -25.15
N GLN A 356 2.15 -2.71 -23.88
CA GLN A 356 1.57 -3.96 -23.38
C GLN A 356 1.47 -4.02 -21.87
N THR A 357 0.49 -4.77 -21.40
CA THR A 357 0.38 -5.26 -20.02
C THR A 357 0.71 -6.74 -19.96
N SER A 358 1.62 -7.17 -19.10
CA SER A 358 2.02 -8.57 -18.94
C SER A 358 1.95 -9.02 -17.50
N PHE A 359 1.37 -10.19 -17.28
CA PHE A 359 1.40 -10.92 -16.03
C PHE A 359 2.40 -12.08 -16.16
N THR A 360 3.31 -12.21 -15.20
CA THR A 360 4.32 -13.29 -15.17
C THR A 360 4.15 -14.07 -13.89
N ILE A 361 3.97 -15.38 -14.04
CA ILE A 361 3.88 -16.38 -12.97
C ILE A 361 5.17 -17.19 -12.98
N ARG A 362 5.75 -17.44 -11.83
CA ARG A 362 6.94 -18.27 -11.65
C ARG A 362 6.71 -19.26 -10.51
N PHE A 363 7.04 -20.53 -10.75
CA PHE A 363 6.97 -21.62 -9.78
C PHE A 363 8.32 -22.22 -9.50
#